data_d0f01200a97926ca710f69b6e0129a79
#
_entry.id   d0f01200a97926ca710f69b6e0129a79
#
_cell.length_a   1.000
_cell.length_b   1.000
_cell.length_c   1.000
_cell.angle_alpha   90.00
_cell.angle_beta   90.00
_cell.angle_gamma   90.00
#
_symmetry.space_group_name_H-M   'P 1'
#
loop_
_entity.id
_entity.type
_entity.pdbx_description
1 polymer ?
#
loop_
_entity_poly.entity_id
_entity_poly.type
_entity_poly.pdbx_seq_one_letter_code
_entity_poly.pdbx_strand_id
1 'polypeptide(L)'
;MQSKTIKLANPRGFCAGVDRAIDIVNIALDKFGPPVYVRHEVVHNRKVVQDLKIRGARFVDNLDEVPEGSVTIFSAHGVSEKVESQAKKYNLNFFDATCPLVTKVHMEVIKYAQQGRDVITVSYTHLTLPTTYGVG
;
A
#
# COMPACT_ATOMS: atom_id res chain seq x y z
N MET A 1 3.67 41.03 21.67
CA MET A 1 3.61 39.67 21.05
C MET A 1 2.55 39.69 19.94
N GLN A 2 2.95 39.35 18.72
CA GLN A 2 1.95 39.17 17.66
C GLN A 2 1.22 37.84 17.88
N SER A 3 -0.10 37.88 18.00
CA SER A 3 -0.92 36.67 18.07
C SER A 3 -0.89 35.96 16.71
N LYS A 4 -0.48 34.68 16.71
CA LYS A 4 -0.53 33.84 15.51
C LYS A 4 -1.86 33.09 15.49
N THR A 5 -2.58 33.21 14.39
CA THR A 5 -3.83 32.49 14.19
C THR A 5 -3.53 31.21 13.39
N ILE A 6 -3.95 30.07 13.94
CA ILE A 6 -3.90 28.78 13.24
C ILE A 6 -5.29 28.49 12.67
N LYS A 7 -5.38 28.31 11.37
CA LYS A 7 -6.62 27.87 10.69
C LYS A 7 -6.49 26.41 10.32
N LEU A 8 -7.43 25.60 10.76
CA LEU A 8 -7.52 24.19 10.36
C LEU A 8 -8.27 24.10 9.03
N ALA A 9 -7.72 23.32 8.11
CA ALA A 9 -8.40 22.99 6.87
C ALA A 9 -9.67 22.18 7.14
N ASN A 10 -10.68 22.37 6.34
CA ASN A 10 -11.93 21.61 6.39
C ASN A 10 -12.46 21.43 4.95
N PRO A 11 -12.63 20.20 4.44
CA PRO A 11 -12.39 18.92 5.13
C PRO A 11 -10.90 18.61 5.36
N ARG A 12 -10.63 17.77 6.36
CA ARG A 12 -9.28 17.29 6.69
C ARG A 12 -9.33 15.83 7.14
N GLY A 13 -8.21 15.15 7.04
CA GLY A 13 -8.07 13.74 7.40
C GLY A 13 -7.30 12.97 6.34
N PHE A 14 -7.30 11.67 6.45
CA PHE A 14 -6.75 10.79 5.42
C PHE A 14 -7.68 10.69 4.22
N CYS A 15 -7.15 10.30 3.06
CA CYS A 15 -8.00 9.93 1.93
C CYS A 15 -8.65 8.56 2.18
N ALA A 16 -9.76 8.29 1.50
CA ALA A 16 -10.48 7.02 1.64
C ALA A 16 -9.62 5.77 1.37
N GLY A 17 -8.62 5.89 0.49
CA GLY A 17 -7.69 4.78 0.22
C GLY A 17 -6.77 4.46 1.39
N VAL A 18 -6.31 5.47 2.11
CA VAL A 18 -5.49 5.33 3.31
C VAL A 18 -6.32 4.76 4.46
N ASP A 19 -7.51 5.30 4.71
CA ASP A 19 -8.42 4.78 5.75
C ASP A 19 -8.74 3.31 5.48
N ARG A 20 -9.08 2.96 4.25
CA ARG A 20 -9.32 1.57 3.85
C ARG A 20 -8.12 0.66 4.11
N ALA A 21 -6.90 1.09 3.79
CA ALA A 21 -5.70 0.29 4.02
C ALA A 21 -5.44 0.07 5.53
N ILE A 22 -5.64 1.09 6.36
CA ILE A 22 -5.54 0.98 7.81
C ILE A 22 -6.59 0.00 8.34
N ASP A 23 -7.83 0.11 7.88
CA ASP A 23 -8.94 -0.77 8.29
C ASP A 23 -8.65 -2.23 7.93
N ILE A 24 -8.11 -2.50 6.73
CA ILE A 24 -7.74 -3.86 6.32
C ILE A 24 -6.71 -4.47 7.28
N VAL A 25 -5.68 -3.70 7.68
CA VAL A 25 -4.67 -4.19 8.65
C VAL A 25 -5.32 -4.47 10.01
N ASN A 26 -6.18 -3.56 10.48
CA ASN A 26 -6.87 -3.73 11.75
C ASN A 26 -7.80 -4.96 11.74
N ILE A 27 -8.59 -5.13 10.70
CA ILE A 27 -9.47 -6.30 10.54
C ILE A 27 -8.66 -7.59 10.49
N ALA A 28 -7.52 -7.59 9.77
CA ALA A 28 -6.66 -8.76 9.73
C ALA A 28 -6.07 -9.12 11.09
N LEU A 29 -5.63 -8.12 11.87
CA LEU A 29 -5.16 -8.32 13.23
C LEU A 29 -6.25 -8.89 14.15
N ASP A 30 -7.48 -8.40 14.02
CA ASP A 30 -8.61 -8.87 14.81
C ASP A 30 -9.04 -10.30 14.41
N LYS A 31 -8.99 -10.62 13.12
CA LYS A 31 -9.47 -11.91 12.59
C LYS A 31 -8.44 -13.03 12.72
N PHE A 32 -7.19 -12.75 12.45
CA PHE A 32 -6.12 -13.77 12.39
C PHE A 32 -5.19 -13.72 13.58
N GLY A 33 -5.22 -12.65 14.36
CA GLY A 33 -4.28 -12.38 15.43
C GLY A 33 -2.89 -11.95 14.96
N PRO A 34 -2.09 -11.38 15.85
CA PRO A 34 -0.71 -11.04 15.54
C PRO A 34 0.17 -12.31 15.39
N PRO A 35 1.23 -12.27 14.56
CA PRO A 35 1.64 -11.15 13.72
C PRO A 35 0.91 -11.10 12.38
N VAL A 36 0.64 -9.89 11.89
CA VAL A 36 0.23 -9.63 10.51
C VAL A 36 1.36 -8.87 9.83
N TYR A 37 1.82 -9.38 8.70
CA TYR A 37 2.91 -8.75 7.95
C TYR A 37 2.35 -7.76 6.94
N VAL A 38 2.96 -6.59 6.85
CA VAL A 38 2.55 -5.53 5.92
C VAL A 38 3.76 -5.16 5.08
N ARG A 39 3.65 -5.38 3.77
CA ARG A 39 4.72 -5.01 2.86
C ARG A 39 4.67 -3.51 2.59
N HIS A 40 5.73 -2.83 2.96
CA HIS A 40 5.87 -1.38 3.02
C HIS A 40 4.89 -0.72 4.02
N GLU A 41 5.15 0.51 4.34
CA GLU A 41 4.25 1.27 5.20
C GLU A 41 2.92 1.52 4.48
N VAL A 42 1.80 1.25 5.14
CA VAL A 42 0.47 1.51 4.59
C VAL A 42 0.24 2.99 4.36
N VAL A 43 0.88 3.83 5.18
CA VAL A 43 0.80 5.29 5.12
C VAL A 43 2.11 5.91 5.58
N HIS A 44 2.44 7.08 5.08
CA HIS A 44 3.61 7.85 5.52
C HIS A 44 3.28 8.68 6.79
N ASN A 45 2.77 8.01 7.82
CA ASN A 45 2.44 8.63 9.10
C ASN A 45 3.02 7.77 10.23
N ARG A 46 4.06 8.28 10.88
CA ARG A 46 4.78 7.56 11.94
C ARG A 46 3.88 7.11 13.10
N LYS A 47 2.90 7.95 13.49
CA LYS A 47 2.01 7.60 14.59
C LYS A 47 1.13 6.41 14.23
N VAL A 48 0.51 6.42 13.05
CA VAL A 48 -0.33 5.31 12.56
C VAL A 48 0.49 4.03 12.45
N VAL A 49 1.68 4.09 11.85
CA VAL A 49 2.58 2.93 11.74
C VAL A 49 2.94 2.39 13.12
N GLN A 50 3.23 3.25 14.08
CA GLN A 50 3.57 2.84 15.44
C GLN A 50 2.39 2.21 16.18
N ASP A 51 1.20 2.77 16.06
CA ASP A 51 -0.02 2.22 16.65
C ASP A 51 -0.32 0.81 16.09
N LEU A 52 -0.16 0.61 14.78
CA LEU A 52 -0.31 -0.71 14.15
C LEU A 52 0.78 -1.70 14.60
N LYS A 53 2.03 -1.26 14.78
CA LYS A 53 3.12 -2.08 15.32
C LYS A 53 2.82 -2.55 16.75
N ILE A 54 2.30 -1.67 17.60
CA ILE A 54 1.89 -2.00 18.97
C ILE A 54 0.79 -3.07 18.96
N ARG A 55 -0.13 -3.03 18.02
CA ARG A 55 -1.17 -4.05 17.84
C ARG A 55 -0.68 -5.37 17.27
N GLY A 56 0.55 -5.43 16.78
CA GLY A 56 1.18 -6.64 16.27
C GLY A 56 1.38 -6.71 14.74
N ALA A 57 1.22 -5.59 14.05
CA ALA A 57 1.62 -5.49 12.65
C ALA A 57 3.15 -5.45 12.53
N ARG A 58 3.69 -6.17 11.55
CA ARG A 58 5.12 -6.17 11.22
C ARG A 58 5.31 -5.67 9.81
N PHE A 59 6.02 -4.57 9.67
CA PHE A 59 6.31 -3.96 8.37
C PHE A 59 7.61 -4.56 7.83
N VAL A 60 7.55 -5.02 6.59
CA VAL A 60 8.68 -5.63 5.87
C VAL A 60 8.86 -4.98 4.50
N ASP A 61 10.08 -4.95 4.03
CA ASP A 61 10.38 -4.44 2.69
C ASP A 61 10.31 -5.57 1.64
N ASN A 62 10.75 -6.75 2.03
CA ASN A 62 10.81 -7.91 1.15
C ASN A 62 9.98 -9.08 1.69
N LEU A 63 9.41 -9.88 0.78
CA LEU A 63 8.59 -11.05 1.16
C LEU A 63 9.41 -12.22 1.70
N ASP A 64 10.70 -12.27 1.45
CA ASP A 64 11.62 -13.27 2.02
C ASP A 64 11.80 -13.13 3.54
N GLU A 65 11.46 -11.96 4.09
CA GLU A 65 11.41 -11.71 5.54
C GLU A 65 10.17 -12.30 6.21
N VAL A 66 9.20 -12.75 5.43
CA VAL A 66 7.90 -13.22 5.93
C VAL A 66 7.92 -14.75 6.05
N PRO A 67 7.61 -15.32 7.23
CA PRO A 67 7.49 -16.76 7.39
C PRO A 67 6.40 -17.36 6.48
N GLU A 68 6.64 -18.54 5.95
CA GLU A 68 5.68 -19.26 5.12
C GLU A 68 4.32 -19.40 5.81
N GLY A 69 3.25 -19.25 5.04
CA GLY A 69 1.87 -19.37 5.53
C GLY A 69 1.36 -18.16 6.33
N SER A 70 2.19 -17.13 6.51
CA SER A 70 1.80 -15.95 7.27
C SER A 70 0.78 -15.08 6.54
N VAL A 71 -0.03 -14.36 7.31
CA VAL A 71 -0.93 -13.33 6.78
C VAL A 71 -0.12 -12.11 6.38
N THR A 72 -0.25 -11.72 5.12
CA THR A 72 0.50 -10.61 4.52
C THR A 72 -0.44 -9.64 3.84
N ILE A 73 -0.21 -8.35 4.02
CA ILE A 73 -1.01 -7.29 3.40
C ILE A 73 -0.10 -6.45 2.50
N PHE A 74 -0.53 -6.25 1.27
CA PHE A 74 0.10 -5.31 0.37
C PHE A 74 -0.45 -3.90 0.59
N SER A 75 0.44 -2.91 0.62
CA SER A 75 0.07 -1.53 0.90
C SER A 75 -0.82 -0.90 -0.20
N ALA A 76 -1.37 0.25 0.10
CA ALA A 76 -2.25 1.00 -0.81
C ALA A 76 -1.57 1.46 -2.12
N HIS A 77 -0.23 1.44 -2.17
CA HIS A 77 0.55 1.92 -3.32
C HIS A 77 0.56 0.96 -4.52
N GLY A 78 -0.01 -0.22 -4.36
CA GLY A 78 -0.01 -1.25 -5.38
C GLY A 78 1.17 -2.22 -5.25
N VAL A 79 1.11 -3.26 -6.05
CA VAL A 79 2.09 -4.34 -6.07
C VAL A 79 2.32 -4.80 -7.51
N SER A 80 3.57 -5.17 -7.84
CA SER A 80 3.88 -5.72 -9.15
C SER A 80 3.51 -7.20 -9.24
N GLU A 81 3.26 -7.68 -10.45
CA GLU A 81 3.00 -9.11 -10.71
C GLU A 81 4.11 -10.02 -10.18
N LYS A 82 5.36 -9.55 -10.23
CA LYS A 82 6.51 -10.28 -9.68
C LYS A 82 6.35 -10.52 -8.18
N VAL A 83 5.91 -9.53 -7.43
CA VAL A 83 5.70 -9.64 -5.98
C VAL A 83 4.53 -10.54 -5.64
N GLU A 84 3.43 -10.48 -6.41
CA GLU A 84 2.31 -11.42 -6.24
C GLU A 84 2.75 -12.87 -6.51
N SER A 85 3.55 -13.08 -7.55
CA SER A 85 4.11 -14.39 -7.87
C SER A 85 5.01 -14.91 -6.75
N GLN A 86 5.82 -14.05 -6.14
CA GLN A 86 6.64 -14.40 -4.97
C GLN A 86 5.78 -14.77 -3.77
N ALA A 87 4.70 -14.01 -3.49
CA ALA A 87 3.81 -14.31 -2.39
C ALA A 87 3.16 -15.70 -2.54
N LYS A 88 2.75 -16.05 -3.76
CA LYS A 88 2.23 -17.38 -4.09
C LYS A 88 3.30 -18.47 -3.91
N LYS A 89 4.56 -18.21 -4.36
CA LYS A 89 5.67 -19.14 -4.20
C LYS A 89 6.01 -19.42 -2.74
N TYR A 90 5.90 -18.41 -1.87
CA TYR A 90 6.12 -18.55 -0.43
C TYR A 90 4.88 -19.02 0.33
N ASN A 91 3.82 -19.39 -0.38
CA ASN A 91 2.56 -19.86 0.21
C ASN A 91 1.98 -18.89 1.24
N LEU A 92 2.11 -17.60 0.98
CA LEU A 92 1.60 -16.55 1.86
C LEU A 92 0.08 -16.38 1.69
N ASN A 93 -0.60 -16.17 2.78
CA ASN A 93 -2.01 -15.77 2.78
C ASN A 93 -2.10 -14.26 2.64
N PHE A 94 -2.12 -13.76 1.41
CA PHE A 94 -2.00 -12.32 1.15
C PHE A 94 -3.32 -11.65 0.79
N PHE A 95 -3.45 -10.40 1.23
CA PHE A 95 -4.56 -9.51 0.93
C PHE A 95 -4.02 -8.23 0.28
N ASP A 96 -4.69 -7.83 -0.78
CA ASP A 96 -4.35 -6.61 -1.50
C ASP A 96 -5.13 -5.42 -0.94
N ALA A 97 -4.41 -4.47 -0.35
CA ALA A 97 -4.98 -3.22 0.14
C ALA A 97 -4.78 -2.05 -0.85
N THR A 98 -4.45 -2.33 -2.10
CA THR A 98 -4.25 -1.30 -3.12
C THR A 98 -5.46 -0.39 -3.21
N CYS A 99 -5.22 0.91 -3.19
CA CYS A 99 -6.27 1.90 -3.36
C CYS A 99 -6.93 1.76 -4.75
N PRO A 100 -8.26 1.73 -4.86
CA PRO A 100 -8.94 1.64 -6.16
C PRO A 100 -8.54 2.75 -7.14
N LEU A 101 -8.18 3.93 -6.67
CA LEU A 101 -7.67 5.02 -7.51
C LEU A 101 -6.29 4.70 -8.08
N VAL A 102 -5.44 4.01 -7.34
CA VAL A 102 -4.14 3.51 -7.83
C VAL A 102 -4.37 2.43 -8.90
N THR A 103 -5.29 1.51 -8.66
CA THR A 103 -5.68 0.51 -9.66
C THR A 103 -6.17 1.16 -10.95
N LYS A 104 -6.96 2.23 -10.85
CA LYS A 104 -7.41 2.98 -12.02
C LYS A 104 -6.24 3.57 -12.80
N VAL A 105 -5.25 4.15 -12.12
CA VAL A 105 -4.04 4.66 -12.77
C VAL A 105 -3.29 3.54 -13.50
N HIS A 106 -3.15 2.36 -12.88
CA HIS A 106 -2.53 1.20 -13.53
C HIS A 106 -3.26 0.82 -14.84
N MET A 107 -4.59 0.77 -14.80
CA MET A 107 -5.40 0.46 -15.97
C MET A 107 -5.25 1.50 -17.09
N GLU A 108 -5.17 2.78 -16.74
CA GLU A 108 -4.94 3.85 -17.71
C GLU A 108 -3.54 3.77 -18.33
N VAL A 109 -2.51 3.49 -17.54
CA VAL A 109 -1.14 3.27 -18.03
C VAL A 109 -1.12 2.13 -19.05
N ILE A 110 -1.72 1.00 -18.72
CA ILE A 110 -1.83 -0.17 -19.60
C ILE A 110 -2.51 0.23 -20.93
N LYS A 111 -3.65 0.90 -20.83
CA LYS A 111 -4.43 1.33 -22.00
C LYS A 111 -3.62 2.23 -22.93
N TYR A 112 -2.93 3.22 -22.40
CA TYR A 112 -2.15 4.15 -23.21
C TYR A 112 -0.88 3.51 -23.76
N ALA A 113 -0.22 2.64 -23.01
CA ALA A 113 0.92 1.89 -23.49
C ALA A 113 0.54 0.97 -24.67
N GLN A 114 -0.61 0.29 -24.59
CA GLN A 114 -1.14 -0.52 -25.71
C GLN A 114 -1.47 0.31 -26.95
N GLN A 115 -1.72 1.60 -26.80
CA GLN A 115 -1.92 2.55 -27.91
C GLN A 115 -0.59 3.09 -28.48
N GLY A 116 0.55 2.59 -28.00
CA GLY A 116 1.87 3.06 -28.44
C GLY A 116 2.23 4.45 -27.94
N ARG A 117 1.60 4.91 -26.84
CA ARG A 117 1.90 6.22 -26.25
C ARG A 117 2.94 6.07 -25.15
N ASP A 118 3.84 7.02 -25.08
CA ASP A 118 4.75 7.16 -23.97
C ASP A 118 3.98 7.66 -22.74
N VAL A 119 4.13 6.96 -21.63
CA VAL A 119 3.46 7.31 -20.36
C VAL A 119 4.51 7.71 -19.34
N ILE A 120 4.43 8.94 -18.88
CA ILE A 120 5.28 9.46 -17.81
C ILE A 120 4.44 9.59 -16.54
N THR A 121 4.81 8.87 -15.49
CA THR A 121 4.17 8.97 -14.20
C THR A 121 5.01 9.81 -13.26
N VAL A 122 4.43 10.87 -12.73
CA VAL A 122 5.04 11.71 -11.71
C VAL A 122 4.24 11.51 -10.41
N SER A 123 4.90 10.99 -9.38
CA SER A 123 4.26 10.74 -8.09
C SER A 123 5.16 11.23 -6.97
N TYR A 124 4.55 11.81 -5.95
CA TYR A 124 5.24 12.22 -4.73
C TYR A 124 5.60 11.01 -3.83
N THR A 125 4.84 9.93 -3.95
CA THR A 125 5.07 8.64 -3.29
C THR A 125 5.33 7.57 -4.34
N HIS A 126 6.04 6.49 -3.95
CA HIS A 126 6.27 5.37 -4.85
C HIS A 126 4.96 4.71 -5.26
N LEU A 127 4.57 4.90 -6.51
CA LEU A 127 3.49 4.20 -7.15
C LEU A 127 4.07 2.98 -7.86
N THR A 128 3.70 1.78 -7.42
CA THR A 128 4.13 0.56 -8.10
C THR A 128 3.28 0.35 -9.33
N LEU A 129 3.88 0.52 -10.51
CA LEU A 129 3.24 0.25 -11.78
C LEU A 129 3.45 -1.20 -12.22
N PRO A 130 2.56 -1.76 -13.06
CA PRO A 130 2.77 -3.07 -13.67
C PRO A 130 4.04 -3.08 -14.51
N THR A 131 4.97 -4.00 -14.23
CA THR A 131 6.28 -4.06 -14.90
C THR A 131 6.23 -4.64 -16.31
N THR A 132 5.17 -5.35 -16.68
CA THR A 132 4.95 -5.93 -18.01
C THR A 132 4.74 -4.88 -19.11
N TYR A 133 4.45 -3.66 -18.76
CA TYR A 133 4.30 -2.52 -19.67
C TYR A 133 5.42 -1.53 -19.47
N GLY A 134 6.56 -2.02 -19.00
CA GLY A 134 7.73 -1.21 -18.77
C GLY A 134 8.13 -0.48 -20.02
N VAL A 135 8.11 0.82 -19.92
CA VAL A 135 8.86 1.66 -20.83
C VAL A 135 10.32 1.36 -20.55
N GLY A 136 10.97 0.82 -21.54
CA GLY A 136 12.38 0.54 -21.47
C GLY A 136 13.21 1.77 -21.15
#